data_dbaab911f4e0595ec76100d8195f9027
#
_entry.id   dbaab911f4e0595ec76100d8195f9027
#
_cell.length_a   1.000
_cell.length_b   1.000
_cell.length_c   1.000
_cell.angle_alpha   90.00
_cell.angle_beta   90.00
_cell.angle_gamma   90.00
#
_symmetry.space_group_name_H-M   'P 1'
#
loop_
_entity.id
_entity.type
_entity.pdbx_description
1 polymer ?
#
loop_
_entity_poly.entity_id
_entity_poly.type
_entity_poly.pdbx_seq_one_letter_code
_entity_poly.pdbx_strand_id
1 'polypeptide(L)'
;MGFMDETSTTGGPPILRWTKEAKYLKRGSDEPLNDQEFIADVRGARGGYLKFGEKDQPPERHMGSIFPKDEAPLRSTLGNTDKTQWGKGRFSDEPEDPWTATIEIPLRHRETGEEYMFAAMSKTALGAAKGLLAQARRIPDGFDPVIRLGAGSFKSKFGPIKKPVLSIVGKVPNESEPVPDRKASEFNDSLDF
;
A
#
# COMPACT_ATOMS: atom_id res chain seq x y z
N MET A 1 17.02 33.11 -4.10
CA MET A 1 17.72 31.93 -4.66
C MET A 1 16.79 30.76 -4.61
N GLY A 2 16.23 30.38 -5.76
CA GLY A 2 15.26 29.32 -5.88
C GLY A 2 15.94 27.95 -5.73
N PHE A 3 15.44 27.13 -4.82
CA PHE A 3 15.70 25.70 -4.85
C PHE A 3 14.95 25.12 -6.03
N MET A 4 15.69 24.70 -7.05
CA MET A 4 15.15 23.94 -8.16
C MET A 4 14.57 22.63 -7.64
N ASP A 5 13.29 22.51 -7.87
CA ASP A 5 12.51 21.29 -7.66
C ASP A 5 12.93 20.29 -8.75
N GLU A 6 13.94 19.48 -8.47
CA GLU A 6 14.30 18.37 -9.35
C GLU A 6 13.19 17.33 -9.26
N THR A 7 12.27 17.44 -10.19
CA THR A 7 11.30 16.38 -10.52
C THR A 7 12.06 15.14 -10.94
N SER A 8 12.38 14.29 -9.98
CA SER A 8 12.81 12.92 -10.23
C SER A 8 11.63 12.18 -10.85
N THR A 9 11.56 12.18 -12.16
CA THR A 9 10.64 11.40 -12.98
C THR A 9 11.08 9.94 -12.97
N THR A 10 10.99 9.28 -11.85
CA THR A 10 10.95 7.83 -11.80
C THR A 10 9.49 7.46 -12.01
N GLY A 11 9.14 6.93 -13.19
CA GLY A 11 7.79 6.79 -13.73
C GLY A 11 6.87 5.79 -13.01
N GLY A 12 6.65 5.98 -11.72
CA GLY A 12 5.69 5.22 -10.93
C GLY A 12 4.62 6.12 -10.31
N PRO A 13 3.51 5.56 -9.83
CA PRO A 13 2.45 6.33 -9.18
C PRO A 13 2.98 7.06 -7.94
N PRO A 14 2.45 8.27 -7.63
CA PRO A 14 2.89 9.04 -6.47
C PRO A 14 2.65 8.27 -5.18
N ILE A 15 3.62 8.38 -4.26
CA ILE A 15 3.54 7.72 -2.97
C ILE A 15 2.58 8.48 -2.06
N LEU A 16 1.61 7.75 -1.51
CA LEU A 16 0.71 8.19 -0.45
C LEU A 16 1.30 7.79 0.90
N ARG A 17 1.62 8.78 1.73
CA ARG A 17 2.20 8.57 3.05
C ARG A 17 1.24 8.95 4.16
N TRP A 18 1.32 8.26 5.28
CA TRP A 18 0.68 8.61 6.53
C TRP A 18 1.59 9.54 7.36
N THR A 19 1.02 10.60 7.92
CA THR A 19 1.75 11.59 8.73
C THR A 19 1.41 11.50 10.22
N LYS A 20 2.22 12.13 11.05
CA LYS A 20 1.98 12.24 12.51
C LYS A 20 0.71 13.01 12.84
N GLU A 21 0.31 13.91 11.96
CA GLU A 21 -0.91 14.74 12.07
C GLU A 21 -2.17 13.97 11.66
N ALA A 22 -2.08 12.67 11.46
CA ALA A 22 -3.16 11.80 11.03
C ALA A 22 -3.72 12.13 9.63
N LYS A 23 -2.85 12.47 8.71
CA LYS A 23 -3.20 12.79 7.33
C LYS A 23 -2.58 11.80 6.35
N TYR A 24 -3.33 11.50 5.29
CA TYR A 24 -2.78 10.86 4.10
C TYR A 24 -2.40 11.94 3.10
N LEU A 25 -1.12 12.04 2.79
CA LEU A 25 -0.61 13.05 1.88
C LEU A 25 0.10 12.40 0.70
N LYS A 26 -0.19 12.89 -0.51
CA LYS A 26 0.61 12.65 -1.71
C LYS A 26 1.97 13.33 -1.52
N ARG A 27 3.04 12.71 -1.98
CA ARG A 27 4.37 13.34 -1.97
C ARG A 27 4.33 14.63 -2.78
N GLY A 28 4.79 15.73 -2.19
CA GLY A 28 4.78 17.05 -2.82
C GLY A 28 3.45 17.81 -2.74
N SER A 29 2.47 17.30 -1.97
CA SER A 29 1.20 17.98 -1.72
C SER A 29 0.92 18.07 -0.22
N ASP A 30 0.29 19.15 0.21
CA ASP A 30 -0.19 19.35 1.58
C ASP A 30 -1.70 19.08 1.71
N GLU A 31 -2.36 18.76 0.60
CA GLU A 31 -3.79 18.45 0.58
C GLU A 31 -4.03 17.03 1.09
N PRO A 32 -4.81 16.85 2.17
CA PRO A 32 -5.08 15.54 2.72
C PRO A 32 -6.13 14.79 1.90
N LEU A 33 -5.87 13.49 1.69
CA LEU A 33 -6.80 12.57 1.03
C LEU A 33 -7.59 11.72 2.06
N ASN A 34 -7.74 12.22 3.28
CA ASN A 34 -8.53 11.57 4.31
C ASN A 34 -10.01 11.48 3.90
N ASP A 35 -10.67 10.40 4.34
CA ASP A 35 -12.09 10.11 4.11
C ASP A 35 -12.47 9.90 2.63
N GLN A 36 -11.52 9.98 1.71
CA GLN A 36 -11.72 9.67 0.30
C GLN A 36 -11.69 8.16 0.05
N GLU A 37 -12.32 7.75 -1.06
CA GLU A 37 -12.45 6.35 -1.44
C GLU A 37 -11.50 5.97 -2.58
N PHE A 38 -10.90 4.80 -2.44
CA PHE A 38 -9.95 4.25 -3.40
C PHE A 38 -10.29 2.80 -3.71
N ILE A 39 -10.01 2.37 -4.93
CA ILE A 39 -9.97 0.96 -5.31
C ILE A 39 -8.55 0.48 -4.98
N ALA A 40 -8.44 -0.56 -4.15
CA ALA A 40 -7.15 -1.12 -3.78
C ALA A 40 -6.85 -2.36 -4.62
N ASP A 41 -5.80 -2.28 -5.46
CA ASP A 41 -5.29 -3.45 -6.17
C ASP A 41 -4.50 -4.34 -5.18
N VAL A 42 -5.23 -5.22 -4.50
CA VAL A 42 -4.62 -6.13 -3.53
C VAL A 42 -3.77 -7.21 -4.19
N ARG A 43 -4.01 -7.55 -5.47
CA ARG A 43 -3.21 -8.51 -6.23
C ARG A 43 -1.86 -7.94 -6.64
N GLY A 44 -1.81 -6.63 -6.87
CA GLY A 44 -0.58 -5.89 -7.09
C GLY A 44 0.18 -5.54 -5.81
N ALA A 45 -0.35 -5.88 -4.62
CA ALA A 45 0.32 -5.60 -3.36
C ALA A 45 1.64 -6.36 -3.21
N ARG A 46 2.67 -5.65 -2.76
CA ARG A 46 4.01 -6.20 -2.55
C ARG A 46 4.47 -5.96 -1.12
N GLY A 47 5.19 -6.91 -0.58
CA GLY A 47 5.81 -6.81 0.74
C GLY A 47 7.29 -7.15 0.68
N GLY A 48 8.04 -6.65 1.64
CA GLY A 48 9.46 -6.94 1.72
C GLY A 48 10.21 -5.93 2.56
N TYR A 49 11.41 -5.59 2.12
CA TYR A 49 12.34 -4.78 2.87
C TYR A 49 13.05 -3.77 1.98
N LEU A 50 13.30 -2.60 2.57
CA LEU A 50 14.10 -1.53 2.01
C LEU A 50 15.33 -1.30 2.88
N LYS A 51 16.50 -1.15 2.25
CA LYS A 51 17.71 -0.69 2.91
C LYS A 51 18.09 0.66 2.32
N PHE A 52 18.01 1.68 3.15
CA PHE A 52 18.36 3.03 2.74
C PHE A 52 19.88 3.19 2.73
N GLY A 53 20.42 3.61 1.60
CA GLY A 53 21.82 3.96 1.42
C GLY A 53 22.13 5.39 1.85
N GLU A 54 23.24 5.92 1.32
CA GLU A 54 23.61 7.32 1.48
C GLU A 54 22.57 8.25 0.85
N LYS A 55 22.65 9.54 1.24
CA LYS A 55 21.78 10.58 0.70
C LYS A 55 21.86 10.58 -0.84
N ASP A 56 20.70 10.65 -1.48
CA ASP A 56 20.51 10.70 -2.94
C ASP A 56 20.71 9.36 -3.70
N GLN A 57 20.93 8.25 -2.98
CA GLN A 57 20.88 6.92 -3.60
C GLN A 57 19.51 6.28 -3.42
N PRO A 58 18.99 5.59 -4.46
CA PRO A 58 17.76 4.82 -4.31
C PRO A 58 17.98 3.69 -3.30
N PRO A 59 16.97 3.36 -2.49
CA PRO A 59 17.10 2.26 -1.53
C PRO A 59 17.24 0.92 -2.26
N GLU A 60 18.09 0.04 -1.71
CA GLU A 60 18.09 -1.37 -2.09
C GLU A 60 16.74 -1.98 -1.70
N ARG A 61 16.12 -2.73 -2.61
CA ARG A 61 14.74 -3.22 -2.47
C ARG A 61 14.68 -4.73 -2.70
N HIS A 62 14.13 -5.44 -1.73
CA HIS A 62 13.80 -6.85 -1.83
C HIS A 62 12.30 -7.02 -1.57
N MET A 63 11.52 -7.16 -2.63
CA MET A 63 10.07 -7.16 -2.61
C MET A 63 9.52 -8.40 -3.31
N GLY A 64 8.47 -8.98 -2.76
CA GLY A 64 7.71 -10.08 -3.36
C GLY A 64 6.21 -9.82 -3.29
N SER A 65 5.43 -10.59 -4.03
CA SER A 65 3.97 -10.58 -3.91
C SER A 65 3.55 -11.05 -2.51
N ILE A 66 2.52 -10.43 -1.94
CA ILE A 66 1.98 -10.83 -0.63
C ILE A 66 0.50 -11.22 -0.69
N PHE A 67 -0.08 -11.16 -1.87
CA PHE A 67 -1.46 -11.57 -2.10
C PHE A 67 -1.59 -12.26 -3.47
N PRO A 68 -2.32 -13.37 -3.61
CA PRO A 68 -2.99 -14.13 -2.55
C PRO A 68 -2.04 -14.96 -1.67
N LYS A 69 -0.82 -15.23 -2.15
CA LYS A 69 0.25 -15.91 -1.41
C LYS A 69 1.30 -14.91 -0.96
N ASP A 70 1.82 -15.12 0.24
CA ASP A 70 2.93 -14.32 0.76
C ASP A 70 4.25 -14.91 0.25
N GLU A 71 4.83 -14.26 -0.74
CA GLU A 71 6.12 -14.56 -1.37
C GLU A 71 7.16 -13.46 -1.03
N ALA A 72 6.87 -12.63 -0.03
CA ALA A 72 7.81 -11.63 0.45
C ALA A 72 9.09 -12.30 0.98
N PRO A 73 10.27 -11.71 0.74
CA PRO A 73 11.51 -12.24 1.25
C PRO A 73 11.50 -12.26 2.78
N LEU A 74 12.14 -13.27 3.36
CA LEU A 74 12.33 -13.35 4.81
C LEU A 74 13.46 -12.41 5.23
N ARG A 75 13.29 -11.70 6.37
CA ARG A 75 14.34 -10.81 6.92
C ARG A 75 15.68 -11.53 7.09
N SER A 76 15.66 -12.78 7.51
CA SER A 76 16.86 -13.59 7.75
C SER A 76 17.70 -13.88 6.51
N THR A 77 17.12 -13.78 5.30
CA THR A 77 17.83 -14.05 4.04
C THR A 77 18.55 -12.83 3.48
N LEU A 78 18.36 -11.64 4.06
CA LEU A 78 18.87 -10.38 3.53
C LEU A 78 20.25 -9.96 4.10
N GLY A 79 20.86 -10.79 4.93
CA GLY A 79 22.12 -10.45 5.60
C GLY A 79 21.95 -9.38 6.69
N ASN A 80 23.05 -8.84 7.20
CA ASN A 80 23.10 -7.86 8.30
C ASN A 80 22.29 -8.30 9.53
N THR A 81 22.32 -9.60 9.87
CA THR A 81 21.54 -10.17 10.99
C THR A 81 22.21 -9.99 12.34
N ASP A 82 23.51 -9.71 12.35
CA ASP A 82 24.28 -9.44 13.56
C ASP A 82 24.00 -8.03 14.06
N LYS A 83 23.25 -7.93 15.15
CA LYS A 83 22.86 -6.65 15.76
C LYS A 83 24.04 -5.82 16.27
N THR A 84 25.18 -6.47 16.56
CA THR A 84 26.39 -5.77 17.02
C THR A 84 27.06 -4.95 15.91
N GLN A 85 26.73 -5.25 14.66
CA GLN A 85 27.22 -4.59 13.45
C GLN A 85 26.27 -3.48 12.95
N TRP A 86 25.12 -3.28 13.61
CA TRP A 86 24.17 -2.29 13.17
C TRP A 86 24.66 -0.89 13.49
N GLY A 87 24.55 0.00 12.51
CA GLY A 87 24.81 1.42 12.66
C GLY A 87 23.66 2.15 13.36
N LYS A 88 23.85 3.44 13.56
CA LYS A 88 22.81 4.32 14.10
C LYS A 88 21.56 4.29 13.22
N GLY A 89 20.41 4.34 13.87
CA GLY A 89 19.13 4.42 13.19
C GLY A 89 18.97 5.72 12.42
N ARG A 90 18.05 5.71 11.46
CA ARG A 90 17.75 6.90 10.62
C ARG A 90 17.22 8.08 11.42
N PHE A 91 16.53 7.78 12.52
CA PHE A 91 15.83 8.76 13.36
C PHE A 91 16.20 8.66 14.84
N SER A 92 17.20 7.85 15.19
CA SER A 92 17.69 7.66 16.54
C SER A 92 19.19 7.40 16.54
N ASP A 93 19.86 7.67 17.68
CA ASP A 93 21.28 7.33 17.88
C ASP A 93 21.49 5.87 18.29
N GLU A 94 20.40 5.13 18.52
CA GLU A 94 20.43 3.70 18.83
C GLU A 94 20.75 2.84 17.60
N PRO A 95 21.45 1.72 17.76
CA PRO A 95 21.64 0.77 16.67
C PRO A 95 20.30 0.25 16.15
N GLU A 96 20.08 0.35 14.85
CA GLU A 96 18.82 -0.02 14.22
C GLU A 96 19.07 -0.99 13.05
N ASP A 97 18.10 -1.89 12.82
CA ASP A 97 18.16 -2.80 11.69
C ASP A 97 18.24 -1.98 10.37
N PRO A 98 19.28 -2.21 9.54
CA PRO A 98 19.40 -1.48 8.27
C PRO A 98 18.27 -1.78 7.28
N TRP A 99 17.54 -2.86 7.50
CA TRP A 99 16.41 -3.25 6.67
C TRP A 99 15.07 -2.83 7.27
N THR A 100 14.36 -1.98 6.58
CA THR A 100 13.02 -1.52 6.98
C THR A 100 11.96 -2.33 6.28
N ALA A 101 11.10 -3.00 7.04
CA ALA A 101 9.94 -3.70 6.50
C ALA A 101 8.99 -2.72 5.80
N THR A 102 8.47 -3.12 4.64
CA THR A 102 7.52 -2.30 3.88
C THR A 102 6.43 -3.16 3.25
N ILE A 103 5.24 -2.58 3.12
CA ILE A 103 4.15 -3.10 2.30
C ILE A 103 3.71 -1.97 1.37
N GLU A 104 3.61 -2.28 0.10
CA GLU A 104 3.16 -1.37 -0.94
C GLU A 104 1.85 -1.90 -1.53
N ILE A 105 0.83 -1.06 -1.58
CA ILE A 105 -0.49 -1.40 -2.13
C ILE A 105 -0.84 -0.34 -3.18
N PRO A 106 -0.98 -0.74 -4.46
CA PRO A 106 -1.46 0.18 -5.48
C PRO A 106 -2.92 0.58 -5.18
N LEU A 107 -3.19 1.86 -5.28
CA LEU A 107 -4.51 2.45 -5.06
C LEU A 107 -4.91 3.28 -6.27
N ARG A 108 -6.18 3.25 -6.64
CA ARG A 108 -6.75 4.15 -7.63
C ARG A 108 -7.89 4.93 -7.01
N HIS A 109 -7.82 6.26 -7.09
CA HIS A 109 -8.87 7.12 -6.56
C HIS A 109 -10.19 6.84 -7.28
N ARG A 110 -11.27 6.60 -6.53
CA ARG A 110 -12.52 6.11 -7.09
C ARG A 110 -13.20 7.08 -8.06
N GLU A 111 -13.10 8.38 -7.79
CA GLU A 111 -13.78 9.41 -8.60
C GLU A 111 -12.90 9.93 -9.74
N THR A 112 -11.61 10.20 -9.45
CA THR A 112 -10.70 10.83 -10.42
C THR A 112 -9.95 9.82 -11.28
N GLY A 113 -9.85 8.55 -10.83
CA GLY A 113 -9.04 7.53 -11.49
C GLY A 113 -7.53 7.70 -11.30
N GLU A 114 -7.08 8.71 -10.55
CA GLU A 114 -5.66 8.91 -10.27
C GLU A 114 -5.07 7.71 -9.51
N GLU A 115 -3.87 7.31 -9.93
CA GLU A 115 -3.15 6.20 -9.31
C GLU A 115 -2.22 6.68 -8.20
N TYR A 116 -2.12 5.89 -7.15
CA TYR A 116 -1.27 6.12 -5.98
C TYR A 116 -0.63 4.83 -5.52
N MET A 117 0.47 4.93 -4.79
CA MET A 117 1.06 3.81 -4.06
C MET A 117 1.02 4.08 -2.57
N PHE A 118 0.21 3.33 -1.82
CA PHE A 118 0.27 3.37 -0.36
C PHE A 118 1.48 2.58 0.12
N ALA A 119 2.49 3.29 0.66
CA ALA A 119 3.71 2.70 1.18
C ALA A 119 3.69 2.69 2.72
N ALA A 120 3.51 1.52 3.31
CA ALA A 120 3.48 1.30 4.75
C ALA A 120 4.86 0.88 5.26
N MET A 121 5.52 1.71 6.06
CA MET A 121 6.82 1.42 6.69
C MET A 121 6.77 1.52 8.21
N SER A 122 5.89 2.35 8.78
CA SER A 122 5.73 2.42 10.23
C SER A 122 4.94 1.23 10.76
N LYS A 123 5.16 0.86 12.03
CA LYS A 123 4.45 -0.24 12.68
C LYS A 123 2.92 -0.14 12.56
N THR A 124 2.37 1.07 12.71
CA THR A 124 0.93 1.31 12.60
C THR A 124 0.43 1.21 11.16
N ALA A 125 1.19 1.73 10.19
CA ALA A 125 0.85 1.62 8.77
C ALA A 125 0.96 0.18 8.27
N LEU A 126 2.00 -0.57 8.67
CA LEU A 126 2.13 -2.00 8.39
C LEU A 126 0.95 -2.80 8.95
N GLY A 127 0.51 -2.47 10.17
CA GLY A 127 -0.67 -3.08 10.78
C GLY A 127 -1.94 -2.81 9.97
N ALA A 128 -2.15 -1.58 9.50
CA ALA A 128 -3.28 -1.22 8.66
C ALA A 128 -3.26 -1.95 7.31
N ALA A 129 -2.11 -1.99 6.64
CA ALA A 129 -1.94 -2.70 5.37
C ALA A 129 -2.22 -4.21 5.52
N LYS A 130 -1.63 -4.85 6.53
CA LYS A 130 -1.90 -6.28 6.84
C LYS A 130 -3.37 -6.54 7.14
N GLY A 131 -4.02 -5.64 7.89
CA GLY A 131 -5.44 -5.72 8.19
C GLY A 131 -6.31 -5.66 6.95
N LEU A 132 -6.01 -4.75 6.02
CA LEU A 132 -6.69 -4.66 4.74
C LEU A 132 -6.54 -5.95 3.92
N LEU A 133 -5.31 -6.44 3.76
CA LEU A 133 -5.05 -7.66 2.98
C LEU A 133 -5.72 -8.90 3.59
N ALA A 134 -5.77 -9.00 4.93
CA ALA A 134 -6.47 -10.08 5.61
C ALA A 134 -7.99 -10.04 5.36
N GLN A 135 -8.60 -8.85 5.35
CA GLN A 135 -10.01 -8.67 5.03
C GLN A 135 -10.31 -8.91 3.55
N ALA A 136 -9.41 -8.48 2.65
CA ALA A 136 -9.55 -8.65 1.22
C ALA A 136 -9.61 -10.14 0.80
N ARG A 137 -9.03 -11.06 1.58
CA ARG A 137 -9.15 -12.52 1.35
C ARG A 137 -10.60 -13.05 1.43
N ARG A 138 -11.52 -12.26 1.98
CA ARG A 138 -12.95 -12.60 2.06
C ARG A 138 -13.76 -12.05 0.88
N ILE A 139 -13.13 -11.25 0.03
CA ILE A 139 -13.77 -10.71 -1.18
C ILE A 139 -13.68 -11.79 -2.25
N PRO A 140 -14.78 -12.06 -2.98
CA PRO A 140 -14.77 -13.03 -4.08
C PRO A 140 -13.73 -12.69 -5.14
N ASP A 141 -13.18 -13.71 -5.78
CA ASP A 141 -12.31 -13.55 -6.94
C ASP A 141 -13.01 -12.72 -8.03
N GLY A 142 -12.22 -11.95 -8.79
CA GLY A 142 -12.75 -11.02 -9.80
C GLY A 142 -13.25 -9.68 -9.26
N PHE A 143 -13.05 -9.39 -7.96
CA PHE A 143 -13.39 -8.10 -7.37
C PHE A 143 -12.20 -7.49 -6.62
N ASP A 144 -12.09 -6.17 -6.70
CA ASP A 144 -11.19 -5.38 -5.89
C ASP A 144 -11.94 -4.63 -4.78
N PRO A 145 -11.37 -4.53 -3.57
CA PRO A 145 -11.99 -3.77 -2.48
C PRO A 145 -11.98 -2.27 -2.77
N VAL A 146 -13.10 -1.63 -2.48
CA VAL A 146 -13.17 -0.18 -2.32
C VAL A 146 -12.88 0.14 -0.87
N ILE A 147 -11.87 0.94 -0.61
CA ILE A 147 -11.45 1.32 0.72
C ILE A 147 -11.65 2.81 0.97
N ARG A 148 -11.86 3.17 2.22
CA ARG A 148 -11.84 4.57 2.69
C ARG A 148 -10.61 4.78 3.57
N LEU A 149 -9.90 5.88 3.34
CA LEU A 149 -8.74 6.28 4.12
C LEU A 149 -9.19 7.00 5.39
N GLY A 150 -9.12 6.33 6.52
CA GLY A 150 -9.53 6.86 7.80
C GLY A 150 -8.38 7.00 8.80
N ALA A 151 -8.67 7.61 9.92
CA ALA A 151 -7.76 7.75 11.05
C ALA A 151 -8.37 7.15 12.32
N GLY A 152 -7.56 6.43 13.05
CA GLY A 152 -7.90 5.92 14.38
C GLY A 152 -6.87 6.34 15.41
N SER A 153 -7.09 5.96 16.66
CA SER A 153 -6.12 6.15 17.73
C SER A 153 -6.14 4.98 18.71
N PHE A 154 -5.03 4.78 19.39
CA PHE A 154 -4.97 3.87 20.53
C PHE A 154 -4.17 4.52 21.66
N LYS A 155 -4.44 4.11 22.89
CA LYS A 155 -3.71 4.59 24.06
C LYS A 155 -2.36 3.89 24.16
N SER A 156 -1.31 4.64 24.39
CA SER A 156 0.02 4.13 24.75
C SER A 156 0.46 4.72 26.08
N LYS A 157 1.54 4.20 26.65
CA LYS A 157 2.16 4.77 27.85
C LYS A 157 2.66 6.21 27.66
N PHE A 158 2.81 6.65 26.43
CA PHE A 158 3.24 8.01 26.06
C PHE A 158 2.08 8.90 25.57
N GLY A 159 0.82 8.47 25.75
CA GLY A 159 -0.36 9.18 25.28
C GLY A 159 -1.03 8.53 24.05
N PRO A 160 -2.06 9.17 23.48
CA PRO A 160 -2.76 8.64 22.33
C PRO A 160 -1.90 8.71 21.07
N ILE A 161 -1.76 7.57 20.40
CA ILE A 161 -1.06 7.46 19.11
C ILE A 161 -2.08 7.39 17.99
N LYS A 162 -1.94 8.24 16.99
CA LYS A 162 -2.74 8.17 15.75
C LYS A 162 -2.25 7.04 14.87
N LYS A 163 -3.19 6.35 14.23
CA LYS A 163 -2.90 5.26 13.30
C LYS A 163 -3.74 5.39 12.03
N PRO A 164 -3.20 4.97 10.87
CA PRO A 164 -3.99 4.87 9.65
C PRO A 164 -5.02 3.76 9.78
N VAL A 165 -6.17 3.93 9.14
CA VAL A 165 -7.23 2.93 9.03
C VAL A 165 -7.63 2.83 7.56
N LEU A 166 -7.57 1.62 7.01
CA LEU A 166 -7.99 1.30 5.65
C LEU A 166 -9.24 0.45 5.75
N SER A 167 -10.41 1.08 5.65
CA SER A 167 -11.71 0.41 5.84
C SER A 167 -12.29 -0.01 4.50
N ILE A 168 -12.62 -1.29 4.33
CA ILE A 168 -13.35 -1.77 3.17
C ILE A 168 -14.79 -1.28 3.28
N VAL A 169 -15.23 -0.48 2.30
CA VAL A 169 -16.57 0.10 2.23
C VAL A 169 -17.39 -0.43 1.05
N GLY A 170 -16.77 -1.23 0.17
CA GLY A 170 -17.40 -1.84 -0.98
C GLY A 170 -16.44 -2.71 -1.78
N LYS A 171 -16.89 -3.13 -2.95
CA LYS A 171 -16.09 -3.85 -3.93
C LYS A 171 -16.52 -3.47 -5.35
N VAL A 172 -15.61 -3.55 -6.30
CA VAL A 172 -15.85 -3.33 -7.73
C VAL A 172 -15.30 -4.50 -8.53
N PRO A 173 -15.84 -4.83 -9.71
CA PRO A 173 -15.24 -5.83 -10.59
C PRO A 173 -13.78 -5.46 -10.90
N ASN A 174 -12.90 -6.45 -10.90
CA ASN A 174 -11.51 -6.27 -11.28
C ASN A 174 -11.43 -6.02 -12.80
N GLU A 175 -10.82 -4.90 -13.20
CA GLU A 175 -10.67 -4.54 -14.63
C GLU A 175 -9.66 -5.42 -15.38
N SER A 176 -8.87 -6.22 -14.67
CA SER A 176 -7.87 -7.12 -15.29
C SER A 176 -8.44 -8.46 -15.76
N GLU A 177 -9.68 -8.82 -15.39
CA GLU A 177 -10.36 -9.98 -15.99
C GLU A 177 -11.26 -9.50 -17.12
N PRO A 178 -11.07 -10.01 -18.38
CA PRO A 178 -12.06 -9.77 -19.43
C PRO A 178 -13.39 -10.33 -18.94
N VAL A 179 -14.40 -9.47 -18.87
CA VAL A 179 -15.77 -9.88 -18.59
C VAL A 179 -16.10 -11.01 -19.57
N PRO A 180 -16.39 -12.24 -19.11
CA PRO A 180 -16.79 -13.28 -20.03
C PRO A 180 -18.03 -12.77 -20.79
N ASP A 181 -17.91 -12.63 -22.11
CA ASP A 181 -19.02 -12.29 -22.98
C ASP A 181 -20.20 -13.18 -22.58
N ARG A 182 -21.21 -12.59 -21.97
CA ARG A 182 -22.50 -13.22 -21.85
C ARG A 182 -23.00 -13.38 -23.29
N LYS A 183 -22.69 -14.54 -23.89
CA LYS A 183 -23.40 -14.96 -25.08
C LYS A 183 -24.89 -14.78 -24.77
N ALA A 184 -25.49 -13.84 -25.49
CA ALA A 184 -26.92 -13.72 -25.55
C ALA A 184 -27.47 -15.12 -25.84
N SER A 185 -28.14 -15.72 -24.88
CA SER A 185 -28.90 -16.93 -25.10
C SER A 185 -29.93 -16.58 -26.16
N GLU A 186 -29.71 -17.10 -27.36
CA GLU A 186 -30.72 -17.09 -28.41
C GLU A 186 -31.98 -17.74 -27.80
N PHE A 187 -32.95 -16.90 -27.55
CA PHE A 187 -34.31 -17.34 -27.36
C PHE A 187 -34.79 -17.86 -28.71
N ASN A 188 -34.61 -19.15 -28.91
CA ASN A 188 -35.19 -19.83 -30.07
C ASN A 188 -36.64 -20.14 -29.69
N ASP A 189 -37.50 -19.18 -30.00
CA ASP A 189 -38.94 -19.33 -29.88
C ASP A 189 -39.44 -19.91 -31.20
N SER A 190 -39.34 -21.22 -31.32
CA SER A 190 -40.02 -21.96 -32.42
C SER A 190 -41.32 -22.50 -31.87
N LEU A 191 -42.36 -21.67 -31.98
CA LEU A 191 -43.75 -22.12 -31.96
C LEU A 191 -44.04 -22.80 -33.32
N ASP A 192 -44.05 -24.13 -33.33
CA ASP A 192 -44.68 -24.89 -34.41
C ASP A 192 -46.07 -25.33 -33.95
N PHE A 193 -47.02 -25.01 -34.83
CA PHE A 193 -48.43 -25.40 -34.76
C PHE A 193 -48.64 -26.87 -35.13
#